data_8596c444cdb8961db4e211ee96a6f56a
#
_entry.id   8596c444cdb8961db4e211ee96a6f56a
#
_cell.length_a   1.000
_cell.length_b   1.000
_cell.length_c   1.000
_cell.angle_alpha   90.00
_cell.angle_beta   90.00
_cell.angle_gamma   90.00
#
_symmetry.space_group_name_H-M   'P 1'
#
loop_
_entity.id
_entity.type
_entity.pdbx_description
1 polymer ?
#
loop_
_entity_poly.entity_id
_entity_poly.type
_entity_poly.pdbx_seq_one_letter_code
_entity_poly.pdbx_strand_id
1 'polypeptide(L)'
;MSKYQISDSEWTIMKVIWQYHSISANEIIDHLSTEVDWAPKTIKTMLNRLVTKEIIGFTKKGRSYLYHPLISSSQTIQEENKSFIKRVYDGDFSSLLASFIEQNEFSDDEIDEFKKILESKRS
;
A
#
# COMPACT_ATOMS: atom_id res chain seq x y z
N MET A 1 -4.18 -14.83 -2.10
CA MET A 1 -4.09 -13.77 -1.09
C MET A 1 -2.66 -13.27 -0.98
N SER A 2 -2.46 -12.00 -0.71
CA SER A 2 -1.10 -11.50 -0.54
C SER A 2 -0.50 -12.03 0.77
N LYS A 3 0.82 -12.09 0.81
CA LYS A 3 1.57 -12.59 1.96
C LYS A 3 1.26 -11.81 3.24
N TYR A 4 1.02 -10.50 3.12
CA TYR A 4 0.86 -9.63 4.27
C TYR A 4 -0.60 -9.35 4.66
N GLN A 5 -1.56 -9.69 3.82
CA GLN A 5 -2.99 -9.59 4.10
C GLN A 5 -3.41 -8.23 4.69
N ILE A 6 -3.16 -7.19 3.94
CA ILE A 6 -3.53 -5.82 4.33
C ILE A 6 -4.90 -5.49 3.75
N SER A 7 -5.85 -5.09 4.59
CA SER A 7 -7.18 -4.66 4.13
C SER A 7 -7.11 -3.27 3.50
N ASP A 8 -8.14 -2.88 2.76
CA ASP A 8 -8.20 -1.56 2.12
C ASP A 8 -8.05 -0.43 3.13
N SER A 9 -8.72 -0.54 4.28
CA SER A 9 -8.60 0.45 5.34
C SER A 9 -7.20 0.50 5.92
N GLU A 10 -6.59 -0.66 6.11
CA GLU A 10 -5.22 -0.75 6.61
C GLU A 10 -4.22 -0.16 5.61
N TRP A 11 -4.47 -0.31 4.30
CA TRP A 11 -3.63 0.33 3.27
C TRP A 11 -3.59 1.85 3.44
N THR A 12 -4.73 2.46 3.78
CA THR A 12 -4.80 3.90 4.02
C THR A 12 -3.87 4.32 5.17
N ILE A 13 -3.86 3.54 6.24
CA ILE A 13 -2.98 3.79 7.38
C ILE A 13 -1.51 3.55 7.02
N MET A 14 -1.23 2.45 6.30
CA MET A 14 0.14 2.11 5.92
C MET A 14 0.78 3.18 5.04
N LYS A 15 0.02 3.82 4.15
CA LYS A 15 0.55 4.90 3.31
C LYS A 15 1.09 6.05 4.15
N VAL A 16 0.43 6.38 5.26
CA VAL A 16 0.88 7.42 6.18
C VAL A 16 2.16 6.95 6.90
N ILE A 17 2.17 5.72 7.39
CA ILE A 17 3.32 5.18 8.12
C ILE A 17 4.56 5.11 7.21
N TRP A 18 4.40 4.66 5.97
CA TRP A 18 5.52 4.61 5.02
C TRP A 18 6.04 6.01 4.67
N GLN A 19 5.16 7.01 4.63
CA GLN A 19 5.56 8.38 4.32
C GLN A 19 6.43 8.98 5.42
N TYR A 20 6.08 8.76 6.68
CA TYR A 20 6.74 9.39 7.82
C TYR A 20 7.76 8.51 8.53
N HIS A 21 7.72 7.21 8.32
CA HIS A 21 8.62 6.18 8.88
C HIS A 21 8.61 6.05 10.42
N SER A 22 8.19 7.07 11.14
CA SER A 22 8.05 7.05 12.59
C SER A 22 6.97 8.06 12.95
N ILE A 23 5.84 7.60 13.46
CA ILE A 23 4.68 8.46 13.65
C ILE A 23 3.80 7.92 14.78
N SER A 24 3.24 8.85 15.59
CA SER A 24 2.33 8.47 16.67
C SER A 24 0.91 8.25 16.17
N ALA A 25 0.09 7.56 16.97
CA ALA A 25 -1.32 7.36 16.66
C ALA A 25 -2.07 8.68 16.48
N ASN A 26 -1.80 9.66 17.35
CA ASN A 26 -2.47 10.97 17.26
C ASN A 26 -2.11 11.70 15.97
N GLU A 27 -0.86 11.61 15.53
CA GLU A 27 -0.44 12.21 14.26
C GLU A 27 -1.09 11.53 13.07
N ILE A 28 -1.24 10.20 13.12
CA ILE A 28 -1.96 9.46 12.07
C ILE A 28 -3.42 9.89 12.01
N ILE A 29 -4.06 10.00 13.17
CA ILE A 29 -5.46 10.46 13.27
C ILE A 29 -5.61 11.86 12.67
N ASP A 30 -4.69 12.77 12.98
CA ASP A 30 -4.73 14.13 12.45
C ASP A 30 -4.57 14.14 10.93
N HIS A 31 -3.66 13.36 10.39
CA HIS A 31 -3.45 13.26 8.94
C HIS A 31 -4.67 12.71 8.21
N LEU A 32 -5.39 11.78 8.82
CA LEU A 32 -6.54 11.15 8.18
C LEU A 32 -7.85 11.86 8.45
N SER A 33 -7.88 12.87 9.33
CA SER A 33 -9.12 13.54 9.76
C SER A 33 -9.89 14.19 8.61
N THR A 34 -9.21 14.63 7.55
CA THR A 34 -9.84 15.26 6.39
C THR A 34 -10.14 14.27 5.25
N GLU A 35 -9.58 13.08 5.30
CA GLU A 35 -9.70 12.10 4.22
C GLU A 35 -10.70 11.00 4.51
N VAL A 36 -10.83 10.61 5.77
CA VAL A 36 -11.71 9.52 6.17
C VAL A 36 -12.53 9.94 7.39
N ASP A 37 -13.70 9.34 7.53
CA ASP A 37 -14.60 9.60 8.65
C ASP A 37 -14.54 8.44 9.65
N TRP A 38 -13.32 8.11 10.08
CA TRP A 38 -13.13 7.06 11.07
C TRP A 38 -12.92 7.65 12.45
N ALA A 39 -13.54 7.01 13.44
CA ALA A 39 -13.30 7.38 14.83
C ALA A 39 -11.85 7.06 15.23
N PRO A 40 -11.25 7.87 16.13
CA PRO A 40 -9.89 7.56 16.62
C PRO A 40 -9.75 6.14 17.14
N LYS A 41 -10.76 5.59 17.78
CA LYS A 41 -10.75 4.20 18.28
C LYS A 41 -10.60 3.20 17.13
N THR A 42 -11.23 3.45 16.00
CA THR A 42 -11.15 2.60 14.82
C THR A 42 -9.71 2.56 14.29
N ILE A 43 -9.06 3.73 14.22
CA ILE A 43 -7.66 3.82 13.77
C ILE A 43 -6.74 3.04 14.71
N LYS A 44 -6.93 3.20 16.02
CA LYS A 44 -6.14 2.49 17.02
C LYS A 44 -6.33 0.98 16.94
N THR A 45 -7.55 0.52 16.66
CA THR A 45 -7.83 -0.90 16.47
C THR A 45 -7.08 -1.45 15.26
N MET A 46 -7.07 -0.70 14.15
CA MET A 46 -6.35 -1.09 12.96
C MET A 46 -4.83 -1.11 13.18
N LEU A 47 -4.30 -0.15 13.93
CA LEU A 47 -2.88 -0.15 14.31
C LEU A 47 -2.52 -1.40 15.11
N ASN A 48 -3.37 -1.79 16.06
CA ASN A 48 -3.14 -3.01 16.84
C ASN A 48 -3.14 -4.26 15.96
N ARG A 49 -4.02 -4.32 14.97
CA ARG A 49 -4.05 -5.42 14.01
C ARG A 49 -2.76 -5.49 13.21
N LEU A 50 -2.29 -4.34 12.74
CA LEU A 50 -1.05 -4.27 11.95
C LEU A 50 0.16 -4.69 12.79
N VAL A 51 0.18 -4.34 14.06
CA VAL A 51 1.23 -4.80 14.99
C VAL A 51 1.17 -6.31 15.15
N THR A 52 -0.04 -6.86 15.37
CA THR A 52 -0.23 -8.30 15.55
C THR A 52 0.19 -9.08 14.30
N LYS A 53 -0.05 -8.52 13.12
CA LYS A 53 0.35 -9.13 11.84
C LYS A 53 1.85 -8.96 11.55
N GLU A 54 2.57 -8.26 12.40
CA GLU A 54 4.01 -7.97 12.23
C GLU A 54 4.31 -7.15 10.98
N ILE A 55 3.37 -6.31 10.56
CA ILE A 55 3.55 -5.39 9.43
C ILE A 55 4.15 -4.08 9.89
N ILE A 56 3.81 -3.66 11.11
CA ILE A 56 4.40 -2.51 11.77
C ILE A 56 4.91 -2.90 13.15
N GLY A 57 5.89 -2.15 13.63
CA GLY A 57 6.33 -2.22 15.01
C GLY A 57 6.12 -0.88 15.68
N PHE A 58 6.48 -0.78 16.94
CA PHE A 58 6.42 0.48 17.66
C PHE A 58 7.55 0.60 18.66
N THR A 59 7.92 1.85 18.94
CA THR A 59 8.89 2.19 19.96
C THR A 59 8.18 3.11 20.96
N LYS A 60 8.31 2.81 22.23
CA LYS A 60 7.73 3.66 23.26
C LYS A 60 8.65 4.86 23.51
N LYS A 61 8.10 6.06 23.40
CA LYS A 61 8.80 7.29 23.69
C LYS A 61 7.98 8.12 24.68
N GLY A 62 8.39 8.12 25.95
CA GLY A 62 7.60 8.73 27.01
C GLY A 62 6.28 7.97 27.18
N ARG A 63 5.16 8.68 27.04
CA ARG A 63 3.80 8.10 27.11
C ARG A 63 3.23 7.72 25.75
N SER A 64 3.99 8.01 24.68
CA SER A 64 3.53 7.78 23.32
C SER A 64 4.23 6.60 22.70
N TYR A 65 3.55 5.93 21.77
CA TYR A 65 4.13 4.93 20.89
C TYR A 65 4.36 5.57 19.52
N LEU A 66 5.55 5.34 18.98
CA LEU A 66 5.88 5.74 17.61
C LEU A 66 5.87 4.49 16.75
N TYR A 67 4.98 4.46 15.78
CA TYR A 67 4.83 3.32 14.87
C TYR A 67 5.78 3.46 13.70
N HIS A 68 6.32 2.35 13.25
CA HIS A 68 7.22 2.30 12.10
C HIS A 68 6.94 1.05 11.28
N PRO A 69 7.21 1.09 9.96
CA PRO A 69 6.97 -0.09 9.13
C PRO A 69 8.05 -1.15 9.36
N LEU A 70 7.65 -2.42 9.36
CA LEU A 70 8.56 -3.56 9.41
C LEU A 70 8.82 -4.13 8.02
N ILE A 71 8.02 -3.74 7.04
CA ILE A 71 8.16 -4.15 5.64
C ILE A 71 8.14 -2.89 4.77
N SER A 72 8.84 -2.93 3.64
CA SER A 72 8.86 -1.79 2.72
C SER A 72 7.58 -1.71 1.89
N SER A 73 7.23 -0.50 1.44
CA SER A 73 6.07 -0.32 0.57
C SER A 73 6.26 -1.04 -0.76
N SER A 74 7.45 -1.00 -1.35
CA SER A 74 7.71 -1.66 -2.63
C SER A 74 7.56 -3.17 -2.52
N GLN A 75 8.06 -3.78 -1.46
CA GLN A 75 7.92 -5.22 -1.22
C GLN A 75 6.45 -5.61 -1.05
N THR A 76 5.70 -4.81 -0.32
CA THR A 76 4.28 -5.04 -0.07
C THR A 76 3.47 -4.92 -1.36
N ILE A 77 3.76 -3.90 -2.16
CA ILE A 77 3.11 -3.69 -3.46
C ILE A 77 3.40 -4.86 -4.41
N GLN A 78 4.64 -5.35 -4.46
CA GLN A 78 5.00 -6.51 -5.27
C GLN A 78 4.17 -7.73 -4.89
N GLU A 79 4.04 -8.01 -3.61
CA GLU A 79 3.26 -9.15 -3.13
C GLU A 79 1.79 -9.00 -3.47
N GLU A 80 1.24 -7.80 -3.36
CA GLU A 80 -0.14 -7.51 -3.72
C GLU A 80 -0.35 -7.69 -5.21
N ASN A 81 0.56 -7.22 -6.05
CA ASN A 81 0.49 -7.40 -7.50
C ASN A 81 0.49 -8.87 -7.90
N LYS A 82 1.38 -9.66 -7.31
CA LYS A 82 1.44 -11.11 -7.57
C LYS A 82 0.15 -11.81 -7.18
N SER A 83 -0.38 -11.47 -6.01
CA SER A 83 -1.63 -12.05 -5.51
C SER A 83 -2.80 -11.72 -6.44
N PHE A 84 -2.90 -10.46 -6.87
CA PHE A 84 -3.95 -10.00 -7.76
C PHE A 84 -3.89 -10.68 -9.12
N ILE A 85 -2.71 -10.72 -9.72
CA ILE A 85 -2.52 -11.36 -11.03
C ILE A 85 -2.85 -12.84 -10.96
N LYS A 86 -2.42 -13.51 -9.92
CA LYS A 86 -2.71 -14.94 -9.75
C LYS A 86 -4.20 -15.19 -9.55
N ARG A 87 -4.85 -14.39 -8.71
CA ARG A 87 -6.25 -14.59 -8.34
C ARG A 87 -7.22 -14.24 -9.47
N VAL A 88 -6.97 -13.14 -10.16
CA VAL A 88 -7.91 -12.58 -11.14
C VAL A 88 -7.55 -13.00 -12.56
N TYR A 89 -6.29 -13.10 -12.88
CA TYR A 89 -5.79 -13.38 -14.23
C TYR A 89 -5.07 -14.72 -14.36
N ASP A 90 -5.17 -15.59 -13.37
CA ASP A 90 -4.56 -16.93 -13.38
C ASP A 90 -3.05 -16.90 -13.66
N GLY A 91 -2.39 -15.83 -13.25
CA GLY A 91 -0.96 -15.64 -13.44
C GLY A 91 -0.57 -15.03 -14.77
N ASP A 92 -1.54 -14.71 -15.63
CA ASP A 92 -1.27 -14.16 -16.96
C ASP A 92 -1.22 -12.63 -16.94
N PHE A 93 -0.01 -12.10 -16.78
CA PHE A 93 0.24 -10.66 -16.75
C PHE A 93 -0.15 -9.99 -18.08
N SER A 94 0.04 -10.68 -19.21
CA SER A 94 -0.32 -10.12 -20.50
C SER A 94 -1.81 -9.81 -20.62
N SER A 95 -2.65 -10.69 -20.04
CA SER A 95 -4.09 -10.46 -20.02
C SER A 95 -4.47 -9.25 -19.15
N LEU A 96 -3.80 -9.07 -18.02
CA LEU A 96 -4.00 -7.90 -17.17
C LEU A 96 -3.65 -6.63 -17.94
N LEU A 97 -2.49 -6.61 -18.57
CA LEU A 97 -2.01 -5.42 -19.32
C LEU A 97 -2.94 -5.11 -20.48
N ALA A 98 -3.33 -6.11 -21.25
CA ALA A 98 -4.26 -5.93 -22.37
C ALA A 98 -5.60 -5.36 -21.92
N SER A 99 -6.12 -5.86 -20.80
CA SER A 99 -7.38 -5.39 -20.23
C SER A 99 -7.32 -3.90 -19.87
N PHE A 100 -6.25 -3.48 -19.20
CA PHE A 100 -6.08 -2.06 -18.85
C PHE A 100 -5.91 -1.16 -20.07
N ILE A 101 -5.18 -1.63 -21.07
CA ILE A 101 -4.95 -0.84 -22.30
C ILE A 101 -6.26 -0.67 -23.06
N GLU A 102 -7.06 -1.71 -23.18
CA GLU A 102 -8.33 -1.68 -23.92
C GLU A 102 -9.40 -0.84 -23.23
N GLN A 103 -9.41 -0.81 -21.91
CA GLN A 103 -10.46 -0.16 -21.12
C GLN A 103 -10.18 1.30 -20.77
N ASN A 104 -8.98 1.79 -21.01
CA ASN A 104 -8.59 3.14 -20.65
C ASN A 104 -8.06 3.90 -21.84
N GLU A 105 -8.21 5.22 -21.77
CA GLU A 105 -7.63 6.12 -22.76
C GLU A 105 -6.33 6.69 -22.22
N PHE A 106 -5.32 6.78 -23.08
CA PHE A 106 -4.01 7.29 -22.71
C PHE A 106 -3.60 8.41 -23.65
N SER A 107 -2.97 9.44 -23.12
CA SER A 107 -2.37 10.50 -23.92
C SER A 107 -1.12 9.97 -24.65
N ASP A 108 -0.71 10.67 -25.70
CA ASP A 108 0.52 10.32 -26.42
C ASP A 108 1.73 10.33 -25.49
N ASP A 109 1.80 11.29 -24.57
CA ASP A 109 2.90 11.36 -23.58
C ASP A 109 2.90 10.15 -22.65
N GLU A 110 1.74 9.71 -22.22
CA GLU A 110 1.63 8.52 -21.37
C GLU A 110 2.07 7.26 -22.13
N ILE A 111 1.66 7.12 -23.39
CA ILE A 111 2.06 5.99 -24.22
C ILE A 111 3.59 5.98 -24.40
N ASP A 112 4.19 7.14 -24.65
CA ASP A 112 5.64 7.24 -24.79
C ASP A 112 6.36 6.84 -23.51
N GLU A 113 5.82 7.23 -22.36
CA GLU A 113 6.36 6.85 -21.06
C GLU A 113 6.29 5.33 -20.84
N PHE A 114 5.15 4.71 -21.17
CA PHE A 114 4.99 3.25 -21.05
C PHE A 114 5.97 2.50 -21.94
N LYS A 115 6.17 3.00 -23.16
CA LYS A 115 7.16 2.41 -24.09
C LYS A 115 8.57 2.46 -23.51
N LYS A 116 8.94 3.58 -22.88
CA LYS A 116 10.26 3.73 -22.26
C LYS A 116 10.44 2.74 -21.12
N ILE A 117 9.43 2.58 -20.29
CA ILE A 117 9.47 1.63 -19.16
C ILE A 117 9.68 0.20 -19.69
N LEU A 118 8.92 -0.19 -20.72
CA LEU A 118 9.03 -1.51 -21.31
C LEU A 118 10.41 -1.74 -21.93
N GLU A 119 10.90 -0.76 -22.70
CA GLU A 119 12.21 -0.86 -23.35
C GLU A 119 13.35 -0.96 -22.33
N SER A 120 13.22 -0.32 -21.17
CA SER A 120 14.24 -0.38 -20.12
C SER A 120 14.44 -1.80 -19.56
N LYS A 121 13.47 -2.69 -19.78
CA LYS A 121 13.53 -4.08 -19.34
C LYS A 121 14.23 -5.02 -20.34
N ARG A 122 14.47 -4.56 -21.55
CA ARG A 122 15.17 -5.39 -22.53
C ARG A 122 16.63 -5.48 -22.17
N SER A 123 17.18 -6.68 -22.26
CA SER A 123 18.59 -6.95 -22.02
C SER A 123 19.40 -6.84 -23.30
#